data_008e4e44d498f8f0c60460e32f28ce67
#
_entry.id   008e4e44d498f8f0c60460e32f28ce67
#
_cell.length_a   1.000
_cell.length_b   1.000
_cell.length_c   1.000
_cell.angle_alpha   90.00
_cell.angle_beta   90.00
_cell.angle_gamma   90.00
#
_symmetry.space_group_name_H-M   'P 1'
#
loop_
_entity.id
_entity.type
_entity.pdbx_description
1 polymer ?
#
loop_
_entity_poly.entity_id
_entity_poly.type
_entity_poly.pdbx_seq_one_letter_code
_entity_poly.pdbx_strand_id
1 'polypeptide(L)'
;KEITIPRFEASQGEVYQDFPLTYEVAGPRLGTAPLVLVNHALTGNSSVTGEKGWWNELISEAGAISPKHYTILAFNIPGNGYDGRESPRADRFSLKDVAELFLLGLDQLGVKELYAIIGASMGGALTWQMAFLRPQLAKIIIPIACDYRASDWLLTQTLIQRQILANSSDPLRDARIHAMACYRTPQSLNARFTSSRASDGSGSYAVEQWLRYHGDTLKKRFLLSAYGVMTHLTATIGVCAEAEELTRITSDIHLVSIDSDLLFTHDRAQATYEALVSHKANTYFHTIHSIHGHDAFLMEYEQLNRIVQPYFPTPL
;
A
#
# COMPACT_ATOMS: atom_id res chain seq x y z
N LYS A 1 15.75 -7.42 8.77
CA LYS A 1 16.11 -7.06 10.15
C LYS A 1 14.87 -7.10 11.03
N GLU A 2 15.09 -7.10 12.37
CA GLU A 2 14.02 -7.12 13.36
C GLU A 2 14.33 -6.18 14.51
N ILE A 3 13.30 -5.57 15.06
CA ILE A 3 13.31 -4.86 16.34
C ILE A 3 12.19 -5.39 17.22
N THR A 4 12.35 -5.21 18.53
CA THR A 4 11.35 -5.58 19.53
C THR A 4 10.67 -4.32 20.04
N ILE A 5 9.34 -4.26 19.97
CA ILE A 5 8.55 -3.21 20.60
C ILE A 5 8.21 -3.70 22.01
N PRO A 6 8.75 -3.06 23.09
CA PRO A 6 8.65 -3.60 24.44
C PRO A 6 7.21 -3.75 24.92
N ARG A 7 6.33 -2.79 24.57
CA ARG A 7 4.91 -2.80 24.89
C ARG A 7 4.13 -2.14 23.78
N PHE A 8 3.09 -2.82 23.32
CA PHE A 8 2.11 -2.29 22.38
C PHE A 8 0.69 -2.62 22.86
N GLU A 9 -0.20 -1.64 22.85
CA GLU A 9 -1.60 -1.80 23.18
C GLU A 9 -2.46 -1.50 21.97
N ALA A 10 -3.10 -2.53 21.44
CA ALA A 10 -3.98 -2.41 20.28
C ALA A 10 -5.29 -1.69 20.64
N SER A 11 -5.93 -1.06 19.68
CA SER A 11 -7.15 -0.26 19.85
C SER A 11 -8.32 -1.04 20.45
N GLN A 12 -8.32 -2.37 20.36
CA GLN A 12 -9.30 -3.26 21.01
C GLN A 12 -8.93 -3.64 22.45
N GLY A 13 -7.87 -3.05 23.02
CA GLY A 13 -7.44 -3.24 24.41
C GLY A 13 -6.53 -4.45 24.64
N GLU A 14 -6.12 -5.15 23.60
CA GLU A 14 -5.11 -6.21 23.75
C GLU A 14 -3.71 -5.62 23.93
N VAL A 15 -2.98 -6.12 24.93
CA VAL A 15 -1.62 -5.67 25.24
C VAL A 15 -0.63 -6.74 24.83
N TYR A 16 0.32 -6.37 24.01
CA TYR A 16 1.43 -7.20 23.58
C TYR A 16 2.72 -6.76 24.24
N GLN A 17 3.49 -7.73 24.76
CA GLN A 17 4.83 -7.52 25.30
C GLN A 17 5.84 -8.06 24.29
N ASP A 18 6.97 -7.35 24.15
CA ASP A 18 8.08 -7.75 23.29
C ASP A 18 7.64 -8.10 21.85
N PHE A 19 6.82 -7.24 21.25
CA PHE A 19 6.27 -7.47 19.92
C PHE A 19 7.36 -7.36 18.85
N PRO A 20 7.61 -8.42 18.05
CA PRO A 20 8.61 -8.37 17.00
C PRO A 20 8.10 -7.60 15.79
N LEU A 21 8.88 -6.65 15.32
CA LEU A 21 8.60 -5.88 14.09
C LEU A 21 9.77 -6.03 13.12
N THR A 22 9.49 -6.61 11.96
CA THR A 22 10.51 -6.83 10.92
C THR A 22 10.54 -5.69 9.92
N TYR A 23 11.73 -5.41 9.38
CA TYR A 23 11.95 -4.31 8.45
C TYR A 23 13.16 -4.54 7.55
N GLU A 24 13.21 -3.84 6.44
CA GLU A 24 14.38 -3.75 5.57
C GLU A 24 14.85 -2.30 5.44
N VAL A 25 16.16 -2.17 5.25
CA VAL A 25 16.82 -0.88 4.98
C VAL A 25 17.72 -1.06 3.77
N ALA A 26 17.57 -0.18 2.79
CA ALA A 26 18.44 -0.09 1.62
C ALA A 26 19.07 1.31 1.52
N GLY A 27 20.17 1.40 0.80
CA GLY A 27 20.91 2.65 0.62
C GLY A 27 21.82 3.02 1.80
N PRO A 28 22.08 4.32 2.03
CA PRO A 28 22.95 4.80 3.10
C PRO A 28 22.49 4.34 4.48
N ARG A 29 23.43 4.27 5.43
CA ARG A 29 23.13 3.91 6.82
C ARG A 29 22.08 4.88 7.41
N LEU A 30 21.17 4.36 8.25
CA LEU A 30 20.22 5.17 9.01
C LEU A 30 20.92 6.34 9.70
N GLY A 31 20.35 7.54 9.54
CA GLY A 31 20.88 8.79 10.10
C GLY A 31 21.99 9.46 9.29
N THR A 32 22.43 8.89 8.13
CA THR A 32 23.49 9.49 7.30
C THR A 32 22.98 10.11 5.99
N ALA A 33 21.72 9.88 5.65
CA ALA A 33 21.06 10.46 4.48
C ALA A 33 19.57 10.71 4.79
N PRO A 34 18.86 11.51 3.97
CA PRO A 34 17.42 11.69 4.12
C PRO A 34 16.70 10.34 4.06
N LEU A 35 15.77 10.12 4.99
CA LEU A 35 15.09 8.83 5.17
C LEU A 35 13.71 8.84 4.53
N VAL A 36 13.46 7.85 3.68
CA VAL A 36 12.16 7.61 3.04
C VAL A 36 11.56 6.33 3.62
N LEU A 37 10.37 6.44 4.20
CA LEU A 37 9.58 5.29 4.63
C LEU A 37 8.65 4.87 3.51
N VAL A 38 8.69 3.58 3.16
CA VAL A 38 7.84 2.99 2.12
C VAL A 38 6.85 2.01 2.76
N ASN A 39 5.57 2.32 2.63
CA ASN A 39 4.48 1.47 3.12
C ASN A 39 3.97 0.57 2.00
N HIS A 40 4.01 -0.74 2.20
CA HIS A 40 3.62 -1.71 1.17
C HIS A 40 2.10 -1.90 1.06
N ALA A 41 1.65 -2.31 -0.12
CA ALA A 41 0.26 -2.68 -0.41
C ALA A 41 -0.10 -4.06 0.16
N LEU A 42 -1.37 -4.48 0.01
CA LEU A 42 -1.96 -5.70 0.60
C LEU A 42 -1.09 -6.95 0.43
N THR A 43 -0.60 -7.24 -0.78
CA THR A 43 0.25 -8.41 -1.05
C THR A 43 1.74 -8.06 -1.18
N GLY A 44 2.14 -6.87 -0.72
CA GLY A 44 3.52 -6.42 -0.66
C GLY A 44 4.25 -6.87 0.60
N ASN A 45 5.48 -6.38 0.74
CA ASN A 45 6.36 -6.65 1.86
C ASN A 45 7.46 -5.57 1.95
N SER A 46 8.39 -5.71 2.90
CA SER A 46 9.50 -4.79 3.10
C SER A 46 10.55 -4.78 1.98
N SER A 47 10.57 -5.76 1.08
CA SER A 47 11.51 -5.81 -0.04
C SER A 47 11.03 -4.92 -1.19
N VAL A 48 11.24 -3.62 -1.05
CA VAL A 48 10.71 -2.60 -1.98
C VAL A 48 11.68 -2.24 -3.10
N THR A 49 12.96 -2.50 -2.94
CA THR A 49 14.05 -2.19 -3.88
C THR A 49 15.04 -3.35 -3.99
N GLY A 50 16.03 -3.26 -4.91
CA GLY A 50 16.98 -4.32 -5.20
C GLY A 50 16.41 -5.36 -6.18
N GLU A 51 17.16 -6.41 -6.49
CA GLU A 51 16.82 -7.38 -7.55
C GLU A 51 15.41 -7.99 -7.42
N LYS A 52 14.94 -8.19 -6.20
CA LYS A 52 13.62 -8.77 -5.89
C LYS A 52 12.60 -7.76 -5.37
N GLY A 53 12.93 -6.48 -5.37
CA GLY A 53 12.05 -5.44 -4.89
C GLY A 53 10.82 -5.29 -5.77
N TRP A 54 9.66 -5.24 -5.15
CA TRP A 54 8.40 -5.15 -5.91
C TRP A 54 8.14 -3.75 -6.50
N TRP A 55 8.93 -2.74 -6.11
CA TRP A 55 8.80 -1.36 -6.59
C TRP A 55 10.10 -0.81 -7.22
N ASN A 56 10.92 -1.69 -7.78
CA ASN A 56 12.21 -1.34 -8.38
C ASN A 56 12.15 -0.25 -9.44
N GLU A 57 11.09 -0.20 -10.22
CA GLU A 57 10.94 0.81 -11.29
C GLU A 57 10.79 2.22 -10.72
N LEU A 58 10.32 2.36 -9.47
CA LEU A 58 10.22 3.64 -8.76
C LEU A 58 11.42 3.87 -7.83
N ILE A 59 11.86 2.81 -7.13
CA ILE A 59 12.89 2.89 -6.08
C ILE A 59 14.14 2.13 -6.52
N SER A 60 14.96 2.78 -7.31
CA SER A 60 16.23 2.27 -7.83
C SER A 60 17.14 3.43 -8.21
N GLU A 61 18.36 3.14 -8.66
CA GLU A 61 19.28 4.16 -9.15
C GLU A 61 18.74 4.95 -10.34
N ALA A 62 17.93 4.31 -11.19
CA ALA A 62 17.30 4.91 -12.35
C ALA A 62 15.87 5.43 -12.07
N GLY A 63 15.28 5.05 -10.94
CA GLY A 63 13.94 5.47 -10.52
C GLY A 63 13.93 6.85 -9.87
N ALA A 64 12.72 7.35 -9.61
CA ALA A 64 12.53 8.66 -8.98
C ALA A 64 13.14 8.75 -7.57
N ILE A 65 13.21 7.64 -6.83
CA ILE A 65 13.77 7.57 -5.48
C ILE A 65 15.04 6.71 -5.51
N SER A 66 16.19 7.36 -5.50
CA SER A 66 17.47 6.66 -5.62
C SER A 66 18.05 6.24 -4.28
N PRO A 67 18.26 4.91 -4.05
CA PRO A 67 18.96 4.41 -2.86
C PRO A 67 20.43 4.86 -2.75
N LYS A 68 20.98 5.54 -3.76
CA LYS A 68 22.29 6.20 -3.64
C LYS A 68 22.24 7.44 -2.75
N HIS A 69 21.10 8.11 -2.71
CA HIS A 69 20.94 9.42 -2.08
C HIS A 69 20.01 9.39 -0.87
N TYR A 70 19.12 8.43 -0.81
CA TYR A 70 18.11 8.29 0.22
C TYR A 70 18.27 6.95 0.94
N THR A 71 18.15 6.97 2.25
CA THR A 71 17.94 5.73 3.02
C THR A 71 16.49 5.31 2.84
N ILE A 72 16.27 4.08 2.42
CA ILE A 72 14.94 3.51 2.21
C ILE A 72 14.65 2.57 3.37
N LEU A 73 13.58 2.83 4.10
CA LEU A 73 13.08 1.98 5.19
C LEU A 73 11.71 1.45 4.81
N ALA A 74 11.48 0.17 5.01
CA ALA A 74 10.17 -0.44 4.89
C ALA A 74 9.95 -1.46 6.01
N PHE A 75 8.85 -1.34 6.74
CA PHE A 75 8.42 -2.35 7.70
C PHE A 75 7.52 -3.39 7.03
N ASN A 76 7.49 -4.61 7.57
CA ASN A 76 6.44 -5.57 7.24
C ASN A 76 5.20 -5.30 8.10
N ILE A 77 4.05 -5.21 7.47
CA ILE A 77 2.77 -5.17 8.21
C ILE A 77 2.62 -6.49 8.95
N PRO A 78 2.41 -6.47 10.28
CA PRO A 78 2.27 -7.68 11.07
C PRO A 78 1.19 -8.61 10.51
N GLY A 79 1.53 -9.88 10.38
CA GLY A 79 0.63 -10.89 9.84
C GLY A 79 0.64 -11.02 8.31
N ASN A 80 1.51 -10.28 7.58
CA ASN A 80 1.66 -10.47 6.13
C ASN A 80 2.39 -11.77 5.75
N GLY A 81 2.99 -12.47 6.72
CA GLY A 81 3.66 -13.76 6.55
C GLY A 81 4.99 -13.72 5.80
N TYR A 82 5.48 -12.54 5.40
CA TYR A 82 6.74 -12.40 4.65
C TYR A 82 7.97 -12.82 5.46
N ASP A 83 7.95 -12.57 6.76
CA ASP A 83 9.01 -12.95 7.70
C ASP A 83 8.91 -14.41 8.19
N GLY A 84 7.99 -15.19 7.61
CA GLY A 84 7.72 -16.58 8.01
C GLY A 84 6.90 -16.70 9.29
N ARG A 85 6.37 -15.61 9.83
CA ARG A 85 5.55 -15.59 11.04
C ARG A 85 4.09 -15.32 10.71
N GLU A 86 3.23 -16.09 11.33
CA GLU A 86 1.84 -15.72 11.47
C GLU A 86 1.73 -14.90 12.76
N SER A 87 1.21 -13.67 12.64
CA SER A 87 0.95 -12.87 13.85
C SER A 87 -0.28 -13.44 14.55
N PRO A 88 -0.13 -13.96 15.77
CA PRO A 88 -1.30 -14.41 16.51
C PRO A 88 -2.28 -13.23 16.67
N ARG A 89 -3.51 -13.44 16.20
CA ARG A 89 -4.61 -12.47 16.34
C ARG A 89 -4.39 -11.10 15.65
N ALA A 90 -3.55 -11.06 14.60
CA ALA A 90 -3.42 -9.86 13.76
C ALA A 90 -4.75 -9.47 13.06
N ASP A 91 -5.70 -10.38 13.01
CA ASP A 91 -7.10 -10.15 12.61
C ASP A 91 -7.86 -9.20 13.55
N ARG A 92 -7.30 -8.87 14.71
CA ARG A 92 -7.82 -7.86 15.66
C ARG A 92 -7.17 -6.49 15.54
N PHE A 93 -6.11 -6.37 14.76
CA PHE A 93 -5.50 -5.08 14.49
C PHE A 93 -6.36 -4.29 13.51
N SER A 94 -6.40 -2.99 13.71
CA SER A 94 -6.82 -2.02 12.71
C SER A 94 -5.61 -1.47 11.96
N LEU A 95 -5.83 -0.78 10.85
CA LEU A 95 -4.76 -0.09 10.14
C LEU A 95 -4.11 1.00 11.02
N LYS A 96 -4.88 1.58 11.94
CA LYS A 96 -4.39 2.51 12.97
C LYS A 96 -3.36 1.83 13.87
N ASP A 97 -3.64 0.60 14.33
CA ASP A 97 -2.73 -0.15 15.20
C ASP A 97 -1.41 -0.46 14.47
N VAL A 98 -1.47 -0.77 13.17
CA VAL A 98 -0.26 -0.94 12.35
C VAL A 98 0.53 0.36 12.25
N ALA A 99 -0.14 1.50 12.06
CA ALA A 99 0.53 2.80 12.04
C ALA A 99 1.21 3.12 13.38
N GLU A 100 0.55 2.87 14.49
CA GLU A 100 1.11 3.05 15.83
C GLU A 100 2.34 2.15 16.06
N LEU A 101 2.27 0.88 15.65
CA LEU A 101 3.43 -0.03 15.69
C LEU A 101 4.61 0.48 14.86
N PHE A 102 4.35 1.01 13.66
CA PHE A 102 5.41 1.57 12.82
C PHE A 102 6.02 2.83 13.44
N LEU A 103 5.19 3.68 14.08
CA LEU A 103 5.69 4.85 14.81
C LEU A 103 6.56 4.45 16.00
N LEU A 104 6.17 3.44 16.77
CA LEU A 104 6.99 2.86 17.84
C LEU A 104 8.27 2.24 17.27
N GLY A 105 8.19 1.60 16.10
CA GLY A 105 9.34 1.07 15.38
C GLY A 105 10.35 2.16 15.00
N LEU A 106 9.88 3.30 14.50
CA LEU A 106 10.72 4.46 14.21
C LEU A 106 11.40 4.98 15.48
N ASP A 107 10.66 5.07 16.59
CA ASP A 107 11.21 5.51 17.88
C ASP A 107 12.31 4.56 18.39
N GLN A 108 12.12 3.23 18.27
CA GLN A 108 13.15 2.23 18.60
C GLN A 108 14.40 2.32 17.71
N LEU A 109 14.23 2.74 16.45
CA LEU A 109 15.34 2.98 15.53
C LEU A 109 15.99 4.36 15.73
N GLY A 110 15.52 5.17 16.66
CA GLY A 110 16.00 6.54 16.91
C GLY A 110 15.63 7.53 15.80
N VAL A 111 14.63 7.21 14.98
CA VAL A 111 14.17 8.05 13.87
C VAL A 111 13.12 9.02 14.36
N LYS A 112 13.43 10.31 14.35
CA LYS A 112 12.53 11.39 14.77
C LYS A 112 11.80 12.06 13.62
N GLU A 113 12.45 12.12 12.46
CA GLU A 113 11.95 12.79 11.26
C GLU A 113 12.19 11.92 10.04
N LEU A 114 11.27 12.01 9.09
CA LEU A 114 11.37 11.40 7.77
C LEU A 114 11.46 12.50 6.71
N TYR A 115 12.23 12.25 5.66
CA TYR A 115 12.16 13.08 4.48
C TYR A 115 10.82 12.90 3.79
N ALA A 116 10.40 11.65 3.57
CA ALA A 116 9.12 11.34 2.97
C ALA A 116 8.51 10.05 3.51
N ILE A 117 7.18 9.94 3.44
CA ILE A 117 6.43 8.70 3.54
C ILE A 117 5.70 8.50 2.22
N ILE A 118 5.89 7.33 1.60
CA ILE A 118 5.23 6.96 0.35
C ILE A 118 4.59 5.58 0.48
N GLY A 119 3.43 5.42 -0.10
CA GLY A 119 2.74 4.13 -0.15
C GLY A 119 1.60 4.13 -1.15
N ALA A 120 1.25 2.95 -1.65
CA ALA A 120 0.13 2.78 -2.58
C ALA A 120 -0.93 1.86 -2.02
N SER A 121 -2.20 2.08 -2.40
CA SER A 121 -3.33 1.26 -1.96
C SER A 121 -3.46 1.28 -0.42
N MET A 122 -3.51 0.13 0.24
CA MET A 122 -3.47 0.02 1.70
C MET A 122 -2.23 0.71 2.29
N GLY A 123 -1.07 0.65 1.62
CA GLY A 123 0.13 1.38 2.04
C GLY A 123 -0.02 2.90 1.96
N GLY A 124 -0.80 3.39 1.00
CA GLY A 124 -1.17 4.81 0.90
C GLY A 124 -2.09 5.24 2.03
N ALA A 125 -3.07 4.41 2.39
CA ALA A 125 -3.93 4.65 3.56
C ALA A 125 -3.12 4.64 4.87
N LEU A 126 -2.13 3.74 4.98
CA LEU A 126 -1.19 3.71 6.11
C LEU A 126 -0.32 4.98 6.16
N THR A 127 0.06 5.52 5.01
CA THR A 127 0.77 6.81 4.92
C THR A 127 -0.06 7.96 5.48
N TRP A 128 -1.34 8.04 5.13
CA TRP A 128 -2.29 8.98 5.73
C TRP A 128 -2.39 8.80 7.25
N GLN A 129 -2.55 7.55 7.70
CA GLN A 129 -2.73 7.24 9.12
C GLN A 129 -1.52 7.64 9.95
N MET A 130 -0.30 7.33 9.50
CA MET A 130 0.94 7.69 10.21
C MET A 130 1.11 9.20 10.28
N ALA A 131 0.90 9.92 9.17
CA ALA A 131 0.99 11.37 9.13
C ALA A 131 -0.07 12.06 10.00
N PHE A 132 -1.27 11.50 10.09
CA PHE A 132 -2.33 12.01 10.97
C PHE A 132 -2.01 11.82 12.46
N LEU A 133 -1.47 10.65 12.83
CA LEU A 133 -1.08 10.35 14.22
C LEU A 133 0.13 11.17 14.67
N ARG A 134 1.08 11.44 13.76
CA ARG A 134 2.27 12.24 14.04
C ARG A 134 2.43 13.32 12.95
N PRO A 135 1.71 14.46 13.09
CA PRO A 135 1.59 15.47 12.02
C PRO A 135 2.90 16.06 11.49
N GLN A 136 3.95 16.07 12.30
CA GLN A 136 5.28 16.62 11.95
C GLN A 136 6.31 15.54 11.56
N LEU A 137 5.86 14.28 11.37
CA LEU A 137 6.77 13.15 11.16
C LEU A 137 7.59 13.25 9.88
N ALA A 138 7.02 13.75 8.80
CA ALA A 138 7.64 13.79 7.49
C ALA A 138 7.52 15.16 6.84
N LYS A 139 8.49 15.52 6.00
CA LYS A 139 8.41 16.74 5.18
C LYS A 139 7.37 16.57 4.07
N ILE A 140 7.32 15.40 3.47
CA ILE A 140 6.47 15.08 2.31
C ILE A 140 5.71 13.77 2.59
N ILE A 141 4.46 13.70 2.21
CA ILE A 141 3.72 12.44 2.12
C ILE A 141 3.16 12.25 0.71
N ILE A 142 3.26 11.00 0.20
CA ILE A 142 2.81 10.65 -1.14
C ILE A 142 1.87 9.43 -1.04
N PRO A 143 0.60 9.62 -0.68
CA PRO A 143 -0.41 8.57 -0.72
C PRO A 143 -0.87 8.35 -2.17
N ILE A 144 -0.77 7.11 -2.68
CA ILE A 144 -1.02 6.75 -4.07
C ILE A 144 -2.19 5.77 -4.14
N ALA A 145 -3.15 6.01 -5.04
CA ALA A 145 -4.28 5.11 -5.31
C ALA A 145 -4.95 4.61 -4.02
N CYS A 146 -5.31 5.52 -3.13
CA CYS A 146 -5.87 5.21 -1.82
C CYS A 146 -6.83 6.30 -1.35
N ASP A 147 -7.49 6.03 -0.23
CA ASP A 147 -8.34 6.97 0.49
C ASP A 147 -7.93 7.02 1.96
N TYR A 148 -8.24 8.10 2.66
CA TYR A 148 -8.06 8.23 4.11
C TYR A 148 -9.13 7.46 4.91
N ARG A 149 -10.25 7.11 4.28
CA ARG A 149 -11.37 6.35 4.88
C ARG A 149 -11.94 5.36 3.88
N ALA A 150 -12.21 4.14 4.35
CA ALA A 150 -12.87 3.13 3.54
C ALA A 150 -14.24 3.62 3.06
N SER A 151 -14.48 3.53 1.75
CA SER A 151 -15.79 3.77 1.18
C SER A 151 -16.69 2.55 1.35
N ASP A 152 -18.02 2.73 1.25
CA ASP A 152 -18.97 1.60 1.24
C ASP A 152 -18.67 0.64 0.09
N TRP A 153 -18.16 1.15 -1.03
CA TRP A 153 -17.70 0.32 -2.15
C TRP A 153 -16.51 -0.57 -1.75
N LEU A 154 -15.47 0.02 -1.13
CA LEU A 154 -14.32 -0.75 -0.64
C LEU A 154 -14.76 -1.79 0.42
N LEU A 155 -15.63 -1.41 1.34
CA LEU A 155 -16.20 -2.33 2.34
C LEU A 155 -16.99 -3.46 1.69
N THR A 156 -17.73 -3.18 0.62
CA THR A 156 -18.42 -4.22 -0.18
C THR A 156 -17.40 -5.20 -0.77
N GLN A 157 -16.33 -4.71 -1.39
CA GLN A 157 -15.30 -5.58 -1.97
C GLN A 157 -14.58 -6.42 -0.90
N THR A 158 -14.27 -5.85 0.25
CA THR A 158 -13.64 -6.59 1.35
C THR A 158 -14.59 -7.62 1.97
N LEU A 159 -15.90 -7.36 2.00
CA LEU A 159 -16.89 -8.35 2.42
C LEU A 159 -16.92 -9.53 1.45
N ILE A 160 -16.98 -9.28 0.14
CA ILE A 160 -16.96 -10.34 -0.89
C ILE A 160 -15.68 -11.18 -0.75
N GLN A 161 -14.51 -10.53 -0.57
CA GLN A 161 -13.25 -11.24 -0.33
C GLN A 161 -13.35 -12.17 0.88
N ARG A 162 -13.85 -11.69 2.01
CA ARG A 162 -14.01 -12.52 3.23
C ARG A 162 -15.00 -13.68 3.01
N GLN A 163 -16.07 -13.48 2.25
CA GLN A 163 -17.01 -14.55 1.90
C GLN A 163 -16.35 -15.61 1.02
N ILE A 164 -15.53 -15.22 0.05
CA ILE A 164 -14.75 -16.16 -0.78
C ILE A 164 -13.77 -16.94 0.11
N LEU A 165 -13.02 -16.26 0.97
CA LEU A 165 -12.05 -16.90 1.87
C LEU A 165 -12.71 -17.92 2.81
N ALA A 166 -13.95 -17.65 3.25
CA ALA A 166 -14.66 -18.52 4.18
C ALA A 166 -15.36 -19.72 3.50
N ASN A 167 -15.76 -19.61 2.22
CA ASN A 167 -16.68 -20.57 1.62
C ASN A 167 -16.13 -21.27 0.36
N SER A 168 -15.01 -20.81 -0.22
CA SER A 168 -14.45 -21.46 -1.40
C SER A 168 -13.68 -22.74 -1.06
N SER A 169 -13.67 -23.68 -1.98
CA SER A 169 -12.80 -24.87 -1.91
C SER A 169 -11.33 -24.57 -2.22
N ASP A 170 -11.03 -23.44 -2.89
CA ASP A 170 -9.67 -22.92 -3.13
C ASP A 170 -9.62 -21.42 -2.80
N PRO A 171 -9.71 -21.07 -1.50
CA PRO A 171 -10.07 -19.73 -1.05
C PRO A 171 -9.09 -18.65 -1.51
N LEU A 172 -7.77 -18.88 -1.39
CA LEU A 172 -6.76 -17.87 -1.76
C LEU A 172 -6.71 -17.63 -3.27
N ARG A 173 -6.86 -18.70 -4.07
CA ARG A 173 -6.92 -18.61 -5.53
C ARG A 173 -8.13 -17.80 -5.97
N ASP A 174 -9.30 -18.16 -5.47
CA ASP A 174 -10.57 -17.53 -5.88
C ASP A 174 -10.68 -16.09 -5.41
N ALA A 175 -10.19 -15.81 -4.19
CA ALA A 175 -10.06 -14.43 -3.70
C ALA A 175 -9.14 -13.59 -4.60
N ARG A 176 -8.02 -14.15 -5.08
CA ARG A 176 -7.13 -13.44 -6.02
C ARG A 176 -7.77 -13.23 -7.39
N ILE A 177 -8.53 -14.20 -7.89
CA ILE A 177 -9.30 -14.06 -9.14
C ILE A 177 -10.27 -12.87 -9.04
N HIS A 178 -11.03 -12.80 -7.95
CA HIS A 178 -11.93 -11.68 -7.70
C HIS A 178 -11.15 -10.35 -7.57
N ALA A 179 -10.05 -10.33 -6.80
CA ALA A 179 -9.23 -9.14 -6.64
C ALA A 179 -8.73 -8.59 -7.98
N MET A 180 -8.28 -9.46 -8.89
CA MET A 180 -7.82 -9.05 -10.22
C MET A 180 -8.94 -8.42 -11.07
N ALA A 181 -10.19 -8.83 -10.88
CA ALA A 181 -11.34 -8.19 -11.52
C ALA A 181 -11.62 -6.78 -10.94
N CYS A 182 -11.32 -6.55 -9.66
CA CYS A 182 -11.42 -5.23 -9.03
C CYS A 182 -10.24 -4.31 -9.38
N TYR A 183 -9.05 -4.89 -9.59
CA TYR A 183 -7.82 -4.11 -9.87
C TYR A 183 -7.71 -3.69 -11.33
N ARG A 184 -8.38 -4.38 -12.25
CA ARG A 184 -8.37 -4.07 -13.69
C ARG A 184 -9.72 -3.53 -14.14
N THR A 185 -9.71 -2.70 -15.17
CA THR A 185 -10.94 -2.19 -15.77
C THR A 185 -11.48 -3.14 -16.84
N PRO A 186 -12.79 -3.07 -17.17
CA PRO A 186 -13.32 -3.75 -18.36
C PRO A 186 -12.58 -3.38 -19.64
N GLN A 187 -12.21 -2.11 -19.80
CA GLN A 187 -11.46 -1.63 -20.96
C GLN A 187 -10.09 -2.32 -21.07
N SER A 188 -9.35 -2.40 -19.96
CA SER A 188 -8.05 -3.07 -19.90
C SER A 188 -8.14 -4.55 -20.25
N LEU A 189 -9.12 -5.26 -19.70
CA LEU A 189 -9.32 -6.68 -19.97
C LEU A 189 -9.74 -6.92 -21.42
N ASN A 190 -10.70 -6.16 -21.93
CA ASN A 190 -11.20 -6.30 -23.30
C ASN A 190 -10.14 -5.96 -24.35
N ALA A 191 -9.32 -4.92 -24.11
CA ALA A 191 -8.21 -4.58 -25.00
C ALA A 191 -7.15 -5.69 -25.05
N ARG A 192 -6.90 -6.36 -23.93
CA ARG A 192 -5.88 -7.41 -23.84
C ARG A 192 -6.32 -8.75 -24.44
N PHE A 193 -7.56 -9.17 -24.20
CA PHE A 193 -7.97 -10.55 -24.46
C PHE A 193 -8.90 -10.72 -25.68
N THR A 194 -9.63 -9.68 -26.08
CA THR A 194 -10.51 -9.65 -27.27
C THR A 194 -11.42 -10.88 -27.40
N SER A 195 -11.87 -11.44 -26.29
CA SER A 195 -12.66 -12.69 -26.21
C SER A 195 -11.97 -13.92 -26.85
N SER A 196 -10.64 -13.91 -26.93
CA SER A 196 -9.86 -15.01 -27.52
C SER A 196 -9.90 -16.29 -26.68
N ARG A 197 -9.80 -17.43 -27.35
CA ARG A 197 -9.63 -18.75 -26.68
C ARG A 197 -8.17 -18.93 -26.24
N ALA A 198 -8.01 -19.70 -25.17
CA ALA A 198 -6.70 -20.10 -24.70
C ALA A 198 -6.00 -21.01 -25.73
N SER A 199 -4.67 -20.85 -25.83
CA SER A 199 -3.87 -21.61 -26.80
C SER A 199 -3.52 -23.02 -26.38
N ASP A 200 -3.89 -23.43 -25.14
CA ASP A 200 -3.55 -24.73 -24.55
C ASP A 200 -4.51 -25.88 -24.92
N GLY A 201 -5.49 -25.62 -25.77
CA GLY A 201 -6.49 -26.61 -26.19
C GLY A 201 -7.57 -26.92 -25.12
N SER A 202 -7.58 -26.22 -23.96
CA SER A 202 -8.55 -26.44 -22.89
C SER A 202 -9.98 -26.01 -23.25
N GLY A 203 -10.14 -25.23 -24.33
CA GLY A 203 -11.42 -24.62 -24.70
C GLY A 203 -11.85 -23.44 -23.82
N SER A 204 -11.07 -23.09 -22.77
CA SER A 204 -11.32 -21.92 -21.92
C SER A 204 -11.01 -20.61 -22.64
N TYR A 205 -11.47 -19.47 -22.10
CA TYR A 205 -11.05 -18.17 -22.59
C TYR A 205 -9.65 -17.78 -22.05
N ALA A 206 -8.90 -17.04 -22.83
CA ALA A 206 -7.55 -16.57 -22.44
C ALA A 206 -7.58 -15.72 -21.14
N VAL A 207 -8.64 -14.94 -20.93
CA VAL A 207 -8.85 -14.17 -19.67
C VAL A 207 -9.02 -15.09 -18.46
N GLU A 208 -9.69 -16.23 -18.61
CA GLU A 208 -9.85 -17.21 -17.51
C GLU A 208 -8.51 -17.83 -17.12
N GLN A 209 -7.69 -18.20 -18.10
CA GLN A 209 -6.33 -18.68 -17.84
C GLN A 209 -5.48 -17.64 -17.12
N TRP A 210 -5.55 -16.39 -17.56
CA TRP A 210 -4.80 -15.30 -16.94
C TRP A 210 -5.23 -15.09 -15.49
N LEU A 211 -6.52 -15.10 -15.20
CA LEU A 211 -7.04 -14.96 -13.84
C LEU A 211 -6.60 -16.13 -12.94
N ARG A 212 -6.71 -17.38 -13.44
CA ARG A 212 -6.25 -18.58 -12.74
C ARG A 212 -4.76 -18.54 -12.47
N TYR A 213 -3.95 -18.11 -13.45
CA TYR A 213 -2.50 -17.94 -13.29
C TYR A 213 -2.16 -16.97 -12.14
N HIS A 214 -2.86 -15.85 -12.03
CA HIS A 214 -2.67 -14.91 -10.92
C HIS A 214 -3.03 -15.52 -9.56
N GLY A 215 -4.11 -16.29 -9.49
CA GLY A 215 -4.50 -17.04 -8.30
C GLY A 215 -3.43 -18.07 -7.89
N ASP A 216 -3.02 -18.89 -8.82
CA ASP A 216 -2.02 -19.95 -8.59
C ASP A 216 -0.64 -19.36 -8.23
N THR A 217 -0.27 -18.24 -8.82
CA THR A 217 0.99 -17.52 -8.53
C THR A 217 0.97 -16.94 -7.12
N LEU A 218 -0.17 -16.37 -6.68
CA LEU A 218 -0.29 -15.86 -5.31
C LEU A 218 -0.15 -16.97 -4.28
N LYS A 219 -0.78 -18.12 -4.48
CA LYS A 219 -0.69 -19.29 -3.59
C LYS A 219 0.75 -19.77 -3.35
N LYS A 220 1.65 -19.56 -4.30
CA LYS A 220 3.07 -19.97 -4.16
C LYS A 220 3.87 -19.08 -3.22
N ARG A 221 3.40 -17.86 -2.95
CA ARG A 221 4.18 -16.86 -2.23
C ARG A 221 3.44 -16.18 -1.07
N PHE A 222 2.16 -16.47 -0.88
CA PHE A 222 1.35 -15.80 0.14
C PHE A 222 0.51 -16.83 0.91
N LEU A 223 0.42 -16.65 2.22
CA LEU A 223 -0.37 -17.54 3.09
C LEU A 223 -1.84 -17.12 3.08
N LEU A 224 -2.73 -18.10 3.22
CA LEU A 224 -4.17 -17.85 3.33
C LEU A 224 -4.50 -16.99 4.56
N SER A 225 -3.91 -17.31 5.71
CA SER A 225 -4.05 -16.53 6.95
C SER A 225 -3.61 -15.08 6.77
N ALA A 226 -2.45 -14.86 6.14
CA ALA A 226 -1.93 -13.54 5.84
C ALA A 226 -2.85 -12.74 4.92
N TYR A 227 -3.42 -13.37 3.88
CA TYR A 227 -4.35 -12.70 2.98
C TYR A 227 -5.64 -12.27 3.71
N GLY A 228 -6.13 -13.12 4.62
CA GLY A 228 -7.27 -12.79 5.49
C GLY A 228 -7.00 -11.58 6.36
N VAL A 229 -5.83 -11.53 7.02
CA VAL A 229 -5.40 -10.38 7.85
C VAL A 229 -5.31 -9.11 7.01
N MET A 230 -4.64 -9.15 5.86
CA MET A 230 -4.48 -7.97 5.00
C MET A 230 -5.83 -7.46 4.45
N THR A 231 -6.75 -8.39 4.12
CA THR A 231 -8.12 -8.03 3.71
C THR A 231 -8.89 -7.38 4.88
N HIS A 232 -8.73 -7.89 6.09
CA HIS A 232 -9.32 -7.28 7.30
C HIS A 232 -8.78 -5.86 7.52
N LEU A 233 -7.47 -5.66 7.49
CA LEU A 233 -6.84 -4.34 7.67
C LEU A 233 -7.35 -3.33 6.63
N THR A 234 -7.54 -3.76 5.37
CA THR A 234 -8.11 -2.89 4.33
C THR A 234 -9.52 -2.40 4.68
N ALA A 235 -10.33 -3.24 5.33
CA ALA A 235 -11.67 -2.84 5.79
C ALA A 235 -11.64 -1.89 7.00
N THR A 236 -10.50 -1.75 7.68
CA THR A 236 -10.35 -0.86 8.85
C THR A 236 -9.72 0.49 8.51
N ILE A 237 -9.57 0.83 7.23
CA ILE A 237 -9.10 2.15 6.80
C ILE A 237 -10.05 3.23 7.32
N GLY A 238 -9.55 4.08 8.23
CA GLY A 238 -10.35 5.11 8.88
C GLY A 238 -9.47 6.05 9.69
N VAL A 239 -8.90 7.05 9.02
CA VAL A 239 -7.96 8.00 9.64
C VAL A 239 -8.70 9.00 10.51
N CYS A 240 -9.76 9.60 9.97
CA CYS A 240 -10.62 10.59 10.63
C CYS A 240 -12.03 10.55 10.02
N ALA A 241 -12.96 11.28 10.62
CA ALA A 241 -14.34 11.32 10.16
C ALA A 241 -14.49 12.18 8.92
N GLU A 242 -13.87 13.35 8.90
CA GLU A 242 -13.99 14.32 7.81
C GLU A 242 -12.61 14.67 7.23
N ALA A 243 -12.55 14.94 5.92
CA ALA A 243 -11.30 15.21 5.21
C ALA A 243 -10.58 16.46 5.75
N GLU A 244 -11.33 17.46 6.21
CA GLU A 244 -10.78 18.70 6.77
C GLU A 244 -9.90 18.47 7.98
N GLU A 245 -10.13 17.39 8.74
CA GLU A 245 -9.29 17.04 9.88
C GLU A 245 -7.84 16.69 9.47
N LEU A 246 -7.63 16.27 8.21
CA LEU A 246 -6.31 16.00 7.66
C LEU A 246 -5.44 17.26 7.53
N THR A 247 -6.02 18.46 7.60
CA THR A 247 -5.29 19.74 7.58
C THR A 247 -4.29 19.88 8.73
N ARG A 248 -4.44 19.09 9.80
CA ARG A 248 -3.47 19.02 10.90
C ARG A 248 -2.10 18.46 10.48
N ILE A 249 -2.05 17.70 9.39
CA ILE A 249 -0.80 17.15 8.84
C ILE A 249 0.05 18.32 8.32
N THR A 250 1.27 18.47 8.81
CA THR A 250 2.13 19.61 8.44
C THR A 250 2.92 19.38 7.15
N SER A 251 3.06 18.11 6.74
CA SER A 251 3.77 17.71 5.52
C SER A 251 3.18 18.35 4.26
N ASP A 252 4.00 18.51 3.22
CA ASP A 252 3.50 18.68 1.86
C ASP A 252 2.81 17.38 1.44
N ILE A 253 1.58 17.50 0.94
CA ILE A 253 0.76 16.35 0.56
C ILE A 253 0.71 16.24 -0.96
N HIS A 254 1.21 15.14 -1.51
CA HIS A 254 1.13 14.83 -2.94
C HIS A 254 0.20 13.64 -3.14
N LEU A 255 -1.10 13.90 -3.23
CA LEU A 255 -2.11 12.87 -3.47
C LEU A 255 -2.08 12.43 -4.93
N VAL A 256 -1.79 11.15 -5.16
CA VAL A 256 -1.72 10.57 -6.51
C VAL A 256 -2.90 9.63 -6.71
N SER A 257 -3.75 9.94 -7.67
CA SER A 257 -4.92 9.15 -8.06
C SER A 257 -4.73 8.52 -9.44
N ILE A 258 -5.53 7.50 -9.76
CA ILE A 258 -5.58 6.88 -11.09
C ILE A 258 -6.99 7.12 -11.64
N ASP A 259 -7.08 7.70 -12.84
CA ASP A 259 -8.37 8.12 -13.43
C ASP A 259 -9.36 6.97 -13.68
N SER A 260 -8.87 5.77 -13.85
CA SER A 260 -9.68 4.58 -14.09
C SER A 260 -9.76 3.62 -12.89
N ASP A 261 -9.29 4.01 -11.72
CA ASP A 261 -9.31 3.14 -10.52
C ASP A 261 -10.75 2.85 -10.09
N LEU A 262 -11.11 1.56 -10.09
CA LEU A 262 -12.42 1.08 -9.67
C LEU A 262 -12.46 0.66 -8.19
N LEU A 263 -11.33 0.60 -7.51
CA LEU A 263 -11.26 0.20 -6.10
C LEU A 263 -11.19 1.42 -5.17
N PHE A 264 -10.26 2.34 -5.43
CA PHE A 264 -10.14 3.65 -4.79
C PHE A 264 -10.41 4.71 -5.86
N THR A 265 -11.65 5.10 -5.99
CA THR A 265 -12.10 5.86 -7.14
C THR A 265 -11.52 7.27 -7.21
N HIS A 266 -11.26 7.73 -8.41
CA HIS A 266 -10.66 9.04 -8.69
C HIS A 266 -11.47 10.22 -8.13
N ASP A 267 -12.79 10.15 -8.23
CA ASP A 267 -13.70 11.18 -7.73
C ASP A 267 -13.60 11.37 -6.21
N ARG A 268 -13.39 10.28 -5.45
CA ARG A 268 -13.19 10.37 -4.01
C ARG A 268 -11.83 11.00 -3.65
N ALA A 269 -10.78 10.63 -4.37
CA ALA A 269 -9.46 11.25 -4.19
C ALA A 269 -9.51 12.75 -4.53
N GLN A 270 -10.22 13.11 -5.59
CA GLN A 270 -10.44 14.50 -5.97
C GLN A 270 -11.22 15.26 -4.90
N ALA A 271 -12.30 14.69 -4.37
CA ALA A 271 -13.09 15.30 -3.29
C ALA A 271 -12.22 15.52 -2.02
N THR A 272 -11.35 14.56 -1.68
CA THR A 272 -10.40 14.72 -0.57
C THR A 272 -9.42 15.88 -0.82
N TYR A 273 -8.88 16.00 -2.03
CA TYR A 273 -8.03 17.12 -2.41
C TYR A 273 -8.76 18.46 -2.32
N GLU A 274 -9.98 18.57 -2.86
CA GLU A 274 -10.79 19.79 -2.85
C GLU A 274 -11.12 20.25 -1.42
N ALA A 275 -11.42 19.31 -0.52
CA ALA A 275 -11.64 19.62 0.88
C ALA A 275 -10.37 20.15 1.58
N LEU A 276 -9.19 19.65 1.19
CA LEU A 276 -7.92 20.05 1.79
C LEU A 276 -7.36 21.35 1.24
N VAL A 277 -7.34 21.54 -0.07
CA VAL A 277 -6.59 22.61 -0.73
C VAL A 277 -7.04 24.00 -0.33
N SER A 278 -8.33 24.16 0.04
CA SER A 278 -8.89 25.44 0.52
C SER A 278 -8.35 25.87 1.88
N HIS A 279 -7.87 24.91 2.69
CA HIS A 279 -7.37 25.13 4.06
C HIS A 279 -5.88 24.85 4.24
N LYS A 280 -5.28 24.14 3.27
CA LYS A 280 -3.90 23.70 3.29
C LYS A 280 -3.28 23.84 1.89
N ALA A 281 -2.64 24.98 1.64
CA ALA A 281 -2.11 25.34 0.31
C ALA A 281 -1.00 24.39 -0.20
N ASN A 282 -0.26 23.70 0.69
CA ASN A 282 0.75 22.72 0.33
C ASN A 282 0.16 21.32 0.13
N THR A 283 -0.99 21.24 -0.54
CA THR A 283 -1.64 20.02 -0.99
C THR A 283 -1.70 20.03 -2.52
N TYR A 284 -1.21 18.96 -3.13
CA TYR A 284 -1.09 18.82 -4.58
C TYR A 284 -1.81 17.56 -5.03
N PHE A 285 -2.46 17.62 -6.17
CA PHE A 285 -3.19 16.51 -6.76
C PHE A 285 -2.55 16.10 -8.09
N HIS A 286 -2.27 14.82 -8.23
CA HIS A 286 -1.67 14.23 -9.42
C HIS A 286 -2.53 13.09 -9.92
N THR A 287 -2.63 12.95 -11.25
CA THR A 287 -3.39 11.89 -11.89
C THR A 287 -2.49 11.03 -12.76
N ILE A 288 -2.54 9.73 -12.55
CA ILE A 288 -2.02 8.73 -13.49
C ILE A 288 -3.15 8.42 -14.46
N HIS A 289 -2.92 8.66 -15.74
CA HIS A 289 -3.87 8.35 -16.81
C HIS A 289 -3.62 6.94 -17.34
N SER A 290 -4.56 6.04 -17.17
CA SER A 290 -4.41 4.64 -17.56
C SER A 290 -5.74 3.95 -17.75
N ILE A 291 -5.79 2.97 -18.64
CA ILE A 291 -6.93 2.04 -18.75
C ILE A 291 -6.84 0.88 -17.75
N HIS A 292 -5.73 0.78 -17.00
CA HIS A 292 -5.41 -0.43 -16.23
C HIS A 292 -6.00 -0.47 -14.82
N GLY A 293 -6.73 0.57 -14.40
CA GLY A 293 -7.38 0.63 -13.10
C GLY A 293 -6.38 0.71 -11.96
N HIS A 294 -6.72 0.13 -10.83
CA HIS A 294 -5.91 0.16 -9.61
C HIS A 294 -4.46 -0.33 -9.80
N ASP A 295 -4.23 -1.31 -10.68
CA ASP A 295 -2.90 -1.83 -10.97
C ASP A 295 -1.97 -0.81 -11.66
N ALA A 296 -2.47 0.34 -12.12
CA ALA A 296 -1.67 1.32 -12.87
C ALA A 296 -0.46 1.85 -12.08
N PHE A 297 -0.50 1.92 -10.74
CA PHE A 297 0.68 2.30 -9.94
C PHE A 297 1.83 1.27 -10.00
N LEU A 298 1.56 0.07 -10.53
CA LEU A 298 2.54 -0.99 -10.80
C LEU A 298 2.79 -1.20 -12.30
N MET A 299 2.25 -0.34 -13.15
CA MET A 299 2.34 -0.48 -14.62
C MET A 299 2.77 0.83 -15.30
N GLU A 300 2.26 1.97 -14.86
CA GLU A 300 2.51 3.28 -15.44
C GLU A 300 3.72 3.97 -14.80
N TYR A 301 4.83 3.25 -14.72
CA TYR A 301 6.03 3.72 -14.02
C TYR A 301 6.63 4.99 -14.60
N GLU A 302 6.51 5.23 -15.92
CA GLU A 302 6.97 6.48 -16.52
C GLU A 302 6.21 7.69 -15.96
N GLN A 303 4.89 7.59 -15.87
CA GLN A 303 4.05 8.64 -15.29
C GLN A 303 4.34 8.80 -13.79
N LEU A 304 4.41 7.69 -13.05
CA LEU A 304 4.66 7.72 -11.61
C LEU A 304 6.03 8.32 -11.28
N ASN A 305 7.09 7.94 -12.02
CA ASN A 305 8.41 8.53 -11.86
C ASN A 305 8.39 10.04 -12.14
N ARG A 306 7.72 10.47 -13.22
CA ARG A 306 7.59 11.90 -13.57
C ARG A 306 6.89 12.71 -12.47
N ILE A 307 5.88 12.12 -11.82
CA ILE A 307 5.15 12.76 -10.70
C ILE A 307 6.05 12.84 -9.46
N VAL A 308 6.78 11.78 -9.14
CA VAL A 308 7.52 11.66 -7.86
C VAL A 308 8.89 12.34 -7.91
N GLN A 309 9.62 12.23 -9.02
CA GLN A 309 11.00 12.69 -9.18
C GLN A 309 11.26 14.15 -8.75
N PRO A 310 10.39 15.15 -9.02
CA PRO A 310 10.63 16.53 -8.61
C PRO A 310 10.81 16.72 -7.10
N TYR A 311 10.29 15.82 -6.29
CA TYR A 311 10.34 15.87 -4.83
C TYR A 311 11.51 15.08 -4.23
N PHE A 312 12.29 14.41 -5.08
CA PHE A 312 13.49 13.66 -4.68
C PHE A 312 14.73 14.13 -5.46
N PRO A 313 15.13 15.41 -5.28
CA PRO A 313 16.33 15.91 -5.95
C PRO A 313 17.57 15.16 -5.48
N THR A 314 18.55 15.04 -6.39
CA THR A 314 19.89 14.58 -5.98
C THR A 314 20.46 15.58 -4.99
N PRO A 315 20.83 15.17 -3.76
CA PRO A 315 21.50 16.07 -2.81
C PRO A 315 22.80 16.60 -3.41
N LEU A 316 23.05 17.92 -3.22
CA LEU A 316 24.27 18.59 -3.67
C LEU A 316 25.50 18.09 -2.90
#